data_d27259e6dff0388f5714fca9f0577e7e
#
_entry.id   d27259e6dff0388f5714fca9f0577e7e
#
_cell.length_a   1.000
_cell.length_b   1.000
_cell.length_c   1.000
_cell.angle_alpha   90.00
_cell.angle_beta   90.00
_cell.angle_gamma   90.00
#
_symmetry.space_group_name_H-M   'P 1'
#
loop_
_entity.id
_entity.type
_entity.pdbx_description
1 polymer ?
#
loop_
_entity_poly.entity_id
_entity_poly.type
_entity_poly.pdbx_seq_one_letter_code
_entity_poly.pdbx_strand_id
1 'polypeptide(L)'
;LGSRLRSVGYAAAGAGANLAAGQTGIDDTLQAWLASPSHCANLMQPEYRDVGLACVQRRGSRYERFWVAHFGVPATTSARR
;
A
#
# COMPACT_ATOMS: atom_id res chain seq x y z
N LEU A 1 6.31 7.09 -6.02
CA LEU A 1 6.30 6.24 -4.81
C LEU A 1 7.62 6.29 -4.05
N GLY A 2 8.74 6.07 -4.74
CA GLY A 2 10.04 6.08 -4.09
C GLY A 2 10.37 7.40 -3.40
N SER A 3 9.97 8.53 -3.99
CA SER A 3 10.23 9.83 -3.38
C SER A 3 9.41 10.04 -2.11
N ARG A 4 8.21 9.50 -2.04
CA ARG A 4 7.40 9.57 -0.82
C ARG A 4 8.06 8.79 0.32
N LEU A 5 8.54 7.60 0.01
CA LEU A 5 9.20 6.78 1.02
C LEU A 5 10.46 7.46 1.53
N ARG A 6 11.25 8.05 0.62
CA ARG A 6 12.46 8.76 1.00
C ARG A 6 12.15 9.99 1.85
N SER A 7 11.06 10.68 1.55
CA SER A 7 10.71 11.90 2.28
C SER A 7 10.35 11.62 3.75
N VAL A 8 9.96 10.40 4.07
CA VAL A 8 9.69 10.00 5.47
C VAL A 8 10.81 9.15 6.05
N GLY A 9 11.96 9.12 5.39
CA GLY A 9 13.15 8.45 5.92
C GLY A 9 13.21 6.95 5.67
N TYR A 10 12.39 6.43 4.79
CA TYR A 10 12.41 5.00 4.48
C TYR A 10 13.40 4.71 3.35
N ALA A 11 14.41 3.92 3.64
CA ALA A 11 15.38 3.48 2.64
C ALA A 11 14.87 2.18 2.02
N ALA A 12 14.46 2.23 0.76
CA ALA A 12 13.84 1.09 0.07
C ALA A 12 14.74 0.54 -1.02
N ALA A 13 14.89 -0.80 -1.04
CA ALA A 13 15.46 -1.51 -2.17
C ALA A 13 14.41 -1.77 -3.25
N GLY A 14 13.14 -1.79 -2.86
CA GLY A 14 12.02 -1.93 -3.79
C GLY A 14 10.75 -1.44 -3.13
N ALA A 15 9.75 -1.12 -3.95
CA ALA A 15 8.49 -0.59 -3.44
C ALA A 15 7.36 -0.88 -4.41
N GLY A 16 6.13 -0.86 -3.87
CA GLY A 16 4.93 -0.99 -4.65
C GLY A 16 3.76 -0.34 -3.94
N ALA A 17 2.62 -0.30 -4.60
CA ALA A 17 1.43 0.28 -4.00
C ALA A 17 0.17 -0.38 -4.55
N ASN A 18 -0.86 -0.46 -3.70
CA ASN A 18 -2.21 -0.77 -4.11
C ASN A 18 -3.09 0.44 -3.81
N LEU A 19 -3.98 0.75 -4.74
CA LEU A 19 -4.95 1.83 -4.59
C LEU A 19 -6.36 1.26 -4.69
N ALA A 20 -7.28 1.87 -3.97
CA ALA A 20 -8.70 1.55 -4.08
C ALA A 20 -9.52 2.80 -3.78
N ALA A 21 -10.75 2.83 -4.28
CA ALA A 21 -11.64 3.97 -4.09
C ALA A 21 -13.06 3.50 -3.88
N GLY A 22 -13.73 4.10 -2.92
CA GLY A 22 -15.14 3.87 -2.67
C GLY A 22 -15.47 2.92 -1.54
N GLN A 23 -14.53 2.07 -1.12
CA GLN A 23 -14.79 1.11 -0.06
C GLN A 23 -14.97 1.82 1.27
N THR A 24 -15.90 1.31 2.09
CA THR A 24 -16.22 1.93 3.37
C THR A 24 -15.34 1.42 4.51
N GLY A 25 -14.67 0.29 4.35
CA GLY A 25 -13.84 -0.28 5.38
C GLY A 25 -12.67 -1.06 4.82
N ILE A 26 -11.75 -1.42 5.70
CA ILE A 26 -10.55 -2.14 5.30
C ILE A 26 -10.86 -3.56 4.79
N ASP A 27 -11.86 -4.22 5.35
CA ASP A 27 -12.22 -5.55 4.90
C ASP A 27 -12.65 -5.54 3.44
N ASP A 28 -13.50 -4.60 3.07
CA ASP A 28 -13.96 -4.48 1.68
C ASP A 28 -12.81 -4.11 0.75
N THR A 29 -11.89 -3.29 1.24
CA THR A 29 -10.70 -2.89 0.48
C THR A 29 -9.80 -4.08 0.21
N LEU A 30 -9.54 -4.89 1.23
CA LEU A 30 -8.74 -6.10 1.06
C LEU A 30 -9.40 -7.09 0.12
N GLN A 31 -10.72 -7.26 0.22
CA GLN A 31 -11.46 -8.13 -0.69
C GLN A 31 -11.30 -7.67 -2.14
N ALA A 32 -11.41 -6.36 -2.37
CA ALA A 32 -11.26 -5.81 -3.71
C ALA A 32 -9.85 -6.05 -4.25
N TRP A 33 -8.83 -5.86 -3.41
CA TRP A 33 -7.46 -6.09 -3.84
C TRP A 33 -7.18 -7.57 -4.11
N LEU A 34 -7.71 -8.47 -3.27
CA LEU A 34 -7.51 -9.90 -3.46
C LEU A 34 -8.19 -10.40 -4.73
N ALA A 35 -9.29 -9.77 -5.14
CA ALA A 35 -10.02 -10.15 -6.34
C ALA A 35 -9.35 -9.67 -7.63
N SER A 36 -8.39 -8.77 -7.53
CA SER A 36 -7.69 -8.21 -8.71
C SER A 36 -6.30 -8.85 -8.82
N PRO A 37 -5.97 -9.51 -9.94
CA PRO A 37 -4.70 -10.23 -10.04
C PRO A 37 -3.47 -9.38 -9.76
N SER A 38 -3.40 -8.16 -10.27
CA SER A 38 -2.24 -7.30 -10.05
C SER A 38 -2.14 -6.83 -8.60
N HIS A 39 -3.26 -6.49 -7.98
CA HIS A 39 -3.27 -6.07 -6.57
C HIS A 39 -2.99 -7.23 -5.64
N CYS A 40 -3.52 -8.41 -5.97
CA CYS A 40 -3.25 -9.61 -5.20
C CYS A 40 -1.77 -9.97 -5.27
N ALA A 41 -1.15 -9.84 -6.44
CA ALA A 41 0.28 -10.11 -6.60
C ALA A 41 1.12 -9.22 -5.68
N ASN A 42 0.75 -7.95 -5.54
CA ASN A 42 1.44 -7.05 -4.61
C ASN A 42 1.30 -7.52 -3.16
N LEU A 43 0.10 -7.92 -2.76
CA LEU A 43 -0.13 -8.39 -1.40
C LEU A 43 0.65 -9.67 -1.08
N MET A 44 0.85 -10.52 -2.08
CA MET A 44 1.50 -11.81 -1.89
C MET A 44 2.99 -11.79 -2.22
N GLN A 45 3.54 -10.64 -2.57
CA GLN A 45 4.96 -10.53 -2.95
C GLN A 45 5.86 -10.79 -1.74
N PRO A 46 6.68 -11.85 -1.76
CA PRO A 46 7.42 -12.25 -0.57
C PRO A 46 8.56 -11.30 -0.19
N GLU A 47 9.03 -10.46 -1.11
CA GLU A 47 10.07 -9.50 -0.81
C GLU A 47 9.57 -8.32 0.01
N TYR A 48 8.29 -8.03 -0.04
CA TYR A 48 7.73 -6.91 0.75
C TYR A 48 7.72 -7.28 2.22
N ARG A 49 8.34 -6.43 3.03
CA ARG A 49 8.46 -6.63 4.47
C ARG A 49 7.69 -5.59 5.26
N ASP A 50 7.47 -4.44 4.66
CA ASP A 50 6.84 -3.32 5.34
C ASP A 50 5.64 -2.86 4.55
N VAL A 51 4.60 -2.42 5.26
CA VAL A 51 3.40 -1.88 4.65
C VAL A 51 2.95 -0.66 5.42
N GLY A 52 2.58 0.38 4.69
CA GLY A 52 1.89 1.54 5.24
C GLY A 52 0.52 1.66 4.60
N LEU A 53 -0.50 1.84 5.40
CA LEU A 53 -1.87 1.90 4.94
C LEU A 53 -2.49 3.22 5.33
N ALA A 54 -3.20 3.85 4.40
CA ALA A 54 -3.90 5.09 4.66
C ALA A 54 -5.26 5.09 3.97
N CYS A 55 -6.21 5.75 4.60
CA CYS A 55 -7.51 6.03 4.00
C CYS A 55 -7.74 7.53 4.08
N VAL A 56 -8.03 8.14 2.93
CA VAL A 56 -8.35 9.56 2.86
C VAL A 56 -9.80 9.71 2.51
N GLN A 57 -10.53 10.47 3.32
CA GLN A 57 -11.91 10.78 3.05
C GLN A 57 -12.01 12.16 2.43
N ARG A 58 -12.71 12.27 1.29
CA ARG A 58 -12.91 13.52 0.60
C ARG A 58 -14.38 13.68 0.29
N ARG A 59 -15.08 14.44 1.11
CA ARG A 59 -16.51 14.66 0.94
C ARG A 59 -16.78 15.40 -0.36
N GLY A 60 -17.88 15.03 -1.01
CA GLY A 60 -18.29 15.65 -2.24
C GLY A 60 -17.61 15.09 -3.48
N SER A 61 -16.60 14.25 -3.34
CA SER A 61 -16.02 13.56 -4.47
C SER A 61 -16.85 12.32 -4.80
N ARG A 62 -16.64 11.78 -6.01
CA ARG A 62 -17.41 10.64 -6.50
C ARG A 62 -17.33 9.44 -5.57
N TYR A 63 -16.12 9.15 -5.06
CA TYR A 63 -15.89 7.96 -4.27
C TYR A 63 -15.82 8.20 -2.78
N GLU A 64 -15.62 9.43 -2.37
CA GLU A 64 -15.52 9.88 -0.98
C GLU A 64 -14.36 9.31 -0.19
N ARG A 65 -14.02 8.02 -0.37
CA ARG A 65 -12.89 7.40 0.33
C ARG A 65 -11.90 6.84 -0.66
N PHE A 66 -10.63 7.05 -0.35
CA PHE A 66 -9.52 6.58 -1.16
C PHE A 66 -8.55 5.85 -0.25
N TRP A 67 -8.20 4.64 -0.64
CA TRP A 67 -7.32 3.77 0.13
C TRP A 67 -6.01 3.58 -0.60
N VAL A 68 -4.91 3.59 0.15
CA VAL A 68 -3.60 3.32 -0.41
C VAL A 68 -2.82 2.44 0.55
N ALA A 69 -2.18 1.41 0.01
CA ALA A 69 -1.21 0.62 0.72
C ALA A 69 0.13 0.79 0.01
N HIS A 70 1.15 1.19 0.73
CA HIS A 70 2.52 1.24 0.24
C HIS A 70 3.28 0.04 0.79
N PHE A 71 3.95 -0.69 -0.08
CA PHE A 71 4.74 -1.85 0.29
C PHE A 71 6.21 -1.54 0.07
N GLY A 72 7.07 -2.05 0.94
CA GLY A 72 8.48 -1.78 0.84
C GLY A 72 9.35 -3.00 1.06
N VAL A 73 10.44 -3.05 0.30
CA VAL A 73 11.55 -3.94 0.55
C VAL A 73 12.64 -3.08 1.17
N PRO A 74 13.01 -3.32 2.44
CA PRO A 74 14.02 -2.47 3.07
C PRO A 74 15.38 -2.64 2.40
N ALA A 75 16.16 -1.56 2.35
CA ALA A 75 17.47 -1.54 1.74
C ALA A 75 18.45 -2.47 2.47
N THR A 76 18.27 -2.60 3.79
CA THR A 76 19.11 -3.46 4.63
C THR A 76 18.22 -4.33 5.48
N THR A 77 18.15 -5.62 5.16
CA THR A 77 17.28 -6.53 5.89
C THR A 77 17.95 -7.07 7.16
N SER A 78 19.28 -7.17 7.17
CA SER A 78 20.01 -7.72 8.33
C SER A 78 19.81 -6.89 9.59
N ALA A 79 19.56 -5.61 9.46
CA ALA A 79 19.33 -4.72 10.60
C ALA A 79 17.91 -4.82 11.16
N ARG A 80 17.07 -5.64 10.61
CA ARG A 80 15.66 -5.70 10.97
C ARG A 80 15.30 -6.91 11.80
N ARG A 81 16.21 -7.45 12.44
CA ARG A 81 15.93 -8.57 13.31
C ARG A 81 15.42 -8.21 14.67
#